data_9a0adc6d98aed72ca19555ea83a18532
#
_entry.id   9a0adc6d98aed72ca19555ea83a18532
#
_cell.length_a   1.000
_cell.length_b   1.000
_cell.length_c   1.000
_cell.angle_alpha   90.00
_cell.angle_beta   90.00
_cell.angle_gamma   90.00
#
_symmetry.space_group_name_H-M   'P 1'
#
loop_
_entity.id
_entity.type
_entity.pdbx_description
1 polymer ?
#
loop_
_entity_poly.entity_id
_entity_poly.type
_entity_poly.pdbx_seq_one_letter_code
_entity_poly.pdbx_strand_id
1 'polypeptide(L)'
;MTKIEIISGFLGAGKTTLIKKLIEEAYKGEKLVLIENEFGEIGIDGGFLKDAGVEINEMNSGCICCSLVGDFGTALQEVLDKFHPDRIIIEPSGVGKLSDVIKAVEGVAEGKDVVLNSYTAVVDGKKTKMYMKNFGEFFNNQVEYAKTIIISRSQDMTEDKLNECVHLLKEHNDKAVLITTPWDDIDGKKILEAMENSASLELEIMEEHEHHHHHDGECCHHEHDHHHHDGECCHHDHEHEHHHHDGECCCGHDHGHHHADEVFTSWGEQTAHKFTEEELKADLDKLSSEDSPYGVILRAKGIVNSTTGEWLHFDLVPGEYEVRKGAADYTGRLCVIGTNLDEEGLVKLFNI
;
A
#
# COMPACT_ATOMS: atom_id res chain seq x y z
N MET A 1 4.04 21.24 -11.77
CA MET A 1 3.03 20.23 -11.40
C MET A 1 3.71 19.13 -10.59
N THR A 2 3.32 18.96 -9.35
CA THR A 2 3.90 17.97 -8.42
C THR A 2 3.29 16.60 -8.69
N LYS A 3 4.12 15.57 -8.87
CA LYS A 3 3.68 14.18 -9.03
C LYS A 3 3.51 13.53 -7.66
N ILE A 4 2.41 12.84 -7.44
CA ILE A 4 2.18 12.02 -6.23
C ILE A 4 2.21 10.55 -6.61
N GLU A 5 2.96 9.77 -5.83
CA GLU A 5 3.05 8.32 -5.96
C GLU A 5 2.71 7.65 -4.65
N ILE A 6 1.83 6.64 -4.72
CA ILE A 6 1.47 5.82 -3.58
C ILE A 6 2.15 4.47 -3.75
N ILE A 7 2.99 4.09 -2.77
CA ILE A 7 3.65 2.78 -2.72
C ILE A 7 3.08 2.02 -1.52
N SER A 8 2.01 1.30 -1.77
CA SER A 8 1.30 0.47 -0.81
C SER A 8 1.82 -0.97 -0.83
N GLY A 9 1.35 -1.78 0.08
CA GLY A 9 1.67 -3.20 0.20
C GLY A 9 1.63 -3.65 1.65
N PHE A 10 1.37 -4.94 1.86
CA PHE A 10 1.19 -5.48 3.20
C PHE A 10 2.48 -5.39 4.04
N LEU A 11 2.38 -5.68 5.33
CA LEU A 11 3.51 -5.63 6.27
C LEU A 11 4.66 -6.52 5.79
N GLY A 12 5.89 -5.97 5.79
CA GLY A 12 7.09 -6.68 5.38
C GLY A 12 7.20 -7.02 3.89
N ALA A 13 6.32 -6.50 3.04
CA ALA A 13 6.35 -6.73 1.59
C ALA A 13 7.58 -6.13 0.88
N GLY A 14 8.30 -5.20 1.52
CA GLY A 14 9.50 -4.57 0.96
C GLY A 14 9.28 -3.16 0.39
N LYS A 15 8.20 -2.46 0.80
CA LYS A 15 7.90 -1.08 0.36
C LYS A 15 9.09 -0.13 0.51
N THR A 16 9.62 -0.01 1.71
CA THR A 16 10.77 0.84 2.01
C THR A 16 12.01 0.47 1.20
N THR A 17 12.23 -0.83 0.93
CA THR A 17 13.33 -1.30 0.06
C THR A 17 13.15 -0.84 -1.37
N LEU A 18 11.93 -0.93 -1.91
CA LEU A 18 11.60 -0.43 -3.24
C LEU A 18 11.80 1.09 -3.32
N ILE A 19 11.30 1.83 -2.32
CA ILE A 19 11.44 3.30 -2.25
C ILE A 19 12.92 3.69 -2.29
N LYS A 20 13.78 3.02 -1.49
CA LYS A 20 15.23 3.27 -1.53
C LYS A 20 15.82 3.05 -2.91
N LYS A 21 15.49 1.93 -3.56
CA LYS A 21 15.97 1.64 -4.91
C LYS A 21 15.54 2.72 -5.91
N LEU A 22 14.29 3.16 -5.86
CA LEU A 22 13.78 4.21 -6.73
C LEU A 22 14.48 5.56 -6.47
N ILE A 23 14.73 5.94 -5.22
CA ILE A 23 15.46 7.14 -4.86
C ILE A 23 16.89 7.10 -5.41
N GLU A 24 17.57 5.97 -5.26
CA GLU A 24 18.96 5.81 -5.68
C GLU A 24 19.12 5.74 -7.21
N GLU A 25 18.18 5.12 -7.91
CA GLU A 25 18.33 4.79 -9.32
C GLU A 25 17.47 5.65 -10.26
N ALA A 26 16.27 6.07 -9.84
CA ALA A 26 15.27 6.68 -10.71
C ALA A 26 15.03 8.18 -10.46
N TYR A 27 14.97 8.63 -9.21
CA TYR A 27 14.55 10.00 -8.86
C TYR A 27 15.70 11.01 -8.75
N LYS A 28 16.87 10.70 -9.31
CA LYS A 28 18.04 11.58 -9.21
C LYS A 28 17.78 12.97 -9.77
N GLY A 29 17.97 13.99 -8.92
CA GLY A 29 17.83 15.38 -9.30
C GLY A 29 16.43 15.96 -9.12
N GLU A 30 15.44 15.15 -8.68
CA GLU A 30 14.13 15.61 -8.28
C GLU A 30 14.14 16.03 -6.80
N LYS A 31 13.35 17.05 -6.47
CA LYS A 31 13.09 17.44 -5.08
C LYS A 31 11.99 16.57 -4.53
N LEU A 32 12.39 15.62 -3.69
CA LEU A 32 11.53 14.58 -3.16
C LEU A 32 11.05 14.90 -1.75
N VAL A 33 9.79 14.58 -1.48
CA VAL A 33 9.25 14.47 -0.12
C VAL A 33 8.67 13.06 0.04
N LEU A 34 9.05 12.37 1.11
CA LEU A 34 8.48 11.10 1.50
C LEU A 34 7.54 11.32 2.69
N ILE A 35 6.30 10.86 2.55
CA ILE A 35 5.30 10.83 3.61
C ILE A 35 5.15 9.38 4.03
N GLU A 36 5.64 9.05 5.21
CA GLU A 36 5.52 7.73 5.81
C GLU A 36 4.40 7.73 6.84
N ASN A 37 3.54 6.72 6.77
CA ASN A 37 2.53 6.45 7.79
C ASN A 37 2.66 5.00 8.24
N GLU A 38 3.39 4.77 9.33
CA GLU A 38 3.51 3.45 9.92
C GLU A 38 2.45 3.23 11.01
N PHE A 39 1.92 2.01 11.05
CA PHE A 39 1.09 1.55 12.14
C PHE A 39 1.98 1.22 13.35
N GLY A 40 1.80 1.96 14.44
CA GLY A 40 2.60 1.80 15.66
C GLY A 40 3.14 3.14 16.18
N GLU A 41 3.37 3.24 17.49
CA GLU A 41 3.77 4.49 18.17
C GLU A 41 5.24 4.87 17.95
N ILE A 42 6.06 4.01 17.34
CA ILE A 42 7.51 4.20 17.22
C ILE A 42 7.93 4.17 15.75
N GLY A 43 8.23 5.34 15.19
CA GLY A 43 8.82 5.48 13.85
C GLY A 43 10.25 4.93 13.81
N ILE A 44 10.39 3.67 13.40
CA ILE A 44 11.70 3.00 13.31
C ILE A 44 12.31 3.13 11.90
N ASP A 45 11.49 3.32 10.87
CA ASP A 45 11.94 3.37 9.46
C ASP A 45 12.51 4.73 9.02
N GLY A 46 12.11 5.85 9.63
CA GLY A 46 12.55 7.20 9.26
C GLY A 46 14.07 7.47 9.32
N GLY A 47 14.83 6.63 10.04
CA GLY A 47 16.28 6.76 10.13
C GLY A 47 17.04 6.35 8.86
N PHE A 48 16.49 5.46 8.04
CA PHE A 48 17.21 4.86 6.92
C PHE A 48 17.29 5.74 5.66
N LEU A 49 16.39 6.71 5.53
CA LEU A 49 16.27 7.55 4.31
C LEU A 49 16.86 8.96 4.46
N LYS A 50 17.14 9.39 5.69
CA LYS A 50 17.73 10.73 5.97
C LYS A 50 19.07 10.96 5.28
N ASP A 51 19.87 9.91 5.09
CA ASP A 51 21.19 10.00 4.46
C ASP A 51 21.13 10.25 2.95
N ALA A 52 19.97 10.06 2.32
CA ALA A 52 19.79 10.24 0.88
C ALA A 52 19.42 11.68 0.47
N GLY A 53 19.31 12.61 1.43
CA GLY A 53 18.93 14.01 1.16
C GLY A 53 17.45 14.21 0.82
N VAL A 54 16.61 13.24 1.17
CA VAL A 54 15.15 13.28 1.01
C VAL A 54 14.55 13.94 2.25
N GLU A 55 13.66 14.90 2.06
CA GLU A 55 12.86 15.45 3.15
C GLU A 55 11.82 14.43 3.58
N ILE A 56 11.93 13.92 4.82
CA ILE A 56 11.03 12.92 5.38
C ILE A 56 10.02 13.63 6.28
N ASN A 57 8.75 13.43 6.02
CA ASN A 57 7.66 13.90 6.86
C ASN A 57 6.95 12.67 7.48
N GLU A 58 7.28 12.37 8.73
CA GLU A 58 6.68 11.28 9.49
C GLU A 58 5.33 11.75 10.06
N MET A 59 4.25 11.05 9.72
CA MET A 59 2.94 11.28 10.30
C MET A 59 2.69 10.31 11.45
N ASN A 60 2.95 10.76 12.68
CA ASN A 60 2.83 9.94 13.89
C ASN A 60 1.41 9.84 14.48
N SER A 61 0.39 10.34 13.79
CA SER A 61 -0.97 10.48 14.34
C SER A 61 -1.98 9.56 13.65
N GLY A 62 -1.92 8.25 13.91
CA GLY A 62 -2.94 7.31 13.46
C GLY A 62 -2.86 6.92 11.97
N CYS A 63 -3.58 5.86 11.59
CA CYS A 63 -3.68 5.44 10.19
C CYS A 63 -4.31 6.52 9.30
N ILE A 64 -3.79 6.77 8.10
CA ILE A 64 -4.43 7.60 7.05
C ILE A 64 -5.89 7.14 6.81
N CYS A 65 -6.17 5.86 7.03
CA CYS A 65 -7.49 5.26 6.80
C CYS A 65 -8.49 5.45 7.96
N CYS A 66 -8.05 5.75 9.21
CA CYS A 66 -8.94 5.59 10.35
C CYS A 66 -9.54 6.87 10.93
N SER A 67 -8.89 8.00 10.88
CA SER A 67 -9.44 9.18 11.56
C SER A 67 -9.49 10.46 10.73
N LEU A 68 -8.81 10.57 9.60
CA LEU A 68 -8.44 11.91 9.17
C LEU A 68 -8.17 12.05 7.66
N VAL A 69 -9.14 11.78 6.82
CA VAL A 69 -9.14 12.37 5.46
C VAL A 69 -8.86 13.89 5.53
N GLY A 70 -9.33 14.56 6.60
CA GLY A 70 -9.06 15.96 6.87
C GLY A 70 -7.61 16.28 7.26
N ASP A 71 -7.00 15.50 8.15
CA ASP A 71 -5.64 15.78 8.64
C ASP A 71 -4.59 15.39 7.61
N PHE A 72 -4.78 14.29 6.89
CA PHE A 72 -3.91 13.91 5.77
C PHE A 72 -3.95 14.98 4.66
N GLY A 73 -5.15 15.46 4.31
CA GLY A 73 -5.31 16.54 3.35
C GLY A 73 -4.58 17.81 3.77
N THR A 74 -4.66 18.17 5.05
CA THR A 74 -3.97 19.32 5.62
C THR A 74 -2.45 19.13 5.58
N ALA A 75 -1.95 17.97 5.99
CA ALA A 75 -0.52 17.66 5.99
C ALA A 75 0.06 17.66 4.56
N LEU A 76 -0.66 17.08 3.59
CA LEU A 76 -0.26 17.12 2.20
C LEU A 76 -0.22 18.56 1.65
N GLN A 77 -1.21 19.39 2.05
CA GLN A 77 -1.20 20.81 1.69
C GLN A 77 0.00 21.54 2.28
N GLU A 78 0.31 21.33 3.56
CA GLU A 78 1.47 21.94 4.21
C GLU A 78 2.79 21.53 3.53
N VAL A 79 2.91 20.27 3.11
CA VAL A 79 4.08 19.77 2.37
C VAL A 79 4.21 20.50 1.03
N LEU A 80 3.11 20.64 0.28
CA LEU A 80 3.09 21.33 -0.99
C LEU A 80 3.51 22.81 -0.83
N ASP A 81 2.92 23.50 0.15
CA ASP A 81 3.15 24.94 0.37
C ASP A 81 4.57 25.22 0.93
N LYS A 82 5.09 24.34 1.76
CA LYS A 82 6.38 24.53 2.41
C LYS A 82 7.56 24.11 1.54
N PHE A 83 7.43 22.95 0.88
CA PHE A 83 8.57 22.35 0.20
C PHE A 83 8.55 22.56 -1.31
N HIS A 84 7.39 22.78 -1.95
CA HIS A 84 7.26 22.86 -3.41
C HIS A 84 8.01 21.72 -4.11
N PRO A 85 7.67 20.43 -3.81
CA PRO A 85 8.41 19.30 -4.33
C PRO A 85 8.07 19.03 -5.81
N ASP A 86 9.02 18.39 -6.51
CA ASP A 86 8.75 17.83 -7.83
C ASP A 86 7.92 16.56 -7.71
N ARG A 87 8.17 15.78 -6.64
CA ARG A 87 7.51 14.50 -6.38
C ARG A 87 7.28 14.27 -4.90
N ILE A 88 6.11 13.70 -4.58
CA ILE A 88 5.74 13.23 -3.24
C ILE A 88 5.54 11.73 -3.32
N ILE A 89 6.26 10.98 -2.50
CA ILE A 89 6.07 9.54 -2.33
C ILE A 89 5.29 9.35 -1.04
N ILE A 90 4.19 8.59 -1.11
CA ILE A 90 3.37 8.23 0.04
C ILE A 90 3.55 6.75 0.31
N GLU A 91 4.12 6.40 1.46
CA GLU A 91 4.16 5.04 1.97
C GLU A 91 3.08 4.90 3.06
N PRO A 92 1.88 4.38 2.73
CA PRO A 92 0.85 4.16 3.74
C PRO A 92 1.19 2.97 4.63
N SER A 93 0.51 2.89 5.79
CA SER A 93 0.60 1.73 6.67
C SER A 93 0.35 0.42 5.91
N GLY A 94 1.14 -0.61 6.25
CA GLY A 94 1.00 -1.93 5.63
C GLY A 94 -0.36 -2.61 5.84
N VAL A 95 -1.16 -2.14 6.79
CA VAL A 95 -2.54 -2.58 7.03
C VAL A 95 -3.60 -1.58 6.54
N GLY A 96 -3.19 -0.52 5.83
CA GLY A 96 -4.10 0.45 5.24
C GLY A 96 -4.73 -0.03 3.94
N LYS A 97 -5.97 0.41 3.67
CA LYS A 97 -6.63 0.20 2.39
C LYS A 97 -6.09 1.20 1.36
N LEU A 98 -5.60 0.72 0.23
CA LEU A 98 -5.10 1.57 -0.85
C LEU A 98 -6.19 2.49 -1.40
N SER A 99 -7.43 1.98 -1.50
CA SER A 99 -8.60 2.76 -1.95
C SER A 99 -8.84 4.02 -1.13
N ASP A 100 -8.58 3.99 0.17
CA ASP A 100 -8.84 5.14 1.06
C ASP A 100 -7.74 6.20 0.88
N VAL A 101 -6.50 5.76 0.69
CA VAL A 101 -5.36 6.66 0.41
C VAL A 101 -5.55 7.34 -0.95
N ILE A 102 -5.96 6.59 -1.98
CA ILE A 102 -6.27 7.16 -3.31
C ILE A 102 -7.32 8.26 -3.19
N LYS A 103 -8.45 7.99 -2.55
CA LYS A 103 -9.53 8.98 -2.35
C LYS A 103 -9.05 10.22 -1.60
N ALA A 104 -8.23 10.04 -0.57
CA ALA A 104 -7.70 11.15 0.21
C ALA A 104 -6.78 12.05 -0.65
N VAL A 105 -5.92 11.45 -1.48
CA VAL A 105 -5.04 12.18 -2.41
C VAL A 105 -5.83 12.90 -3.49
N GLU A 106 -6.81 12.24 -4.11
CA GLU A 106 -7.67 12.82 -5.14
C GLU A 106 -8.43 14.04 -4.61
N GLY A 107 -8.98 13.94 -3.39
CA GLY A 107 -9.68 15.06 -2.74
C GLY A 107 -8.80 16.28 -2.49
N VAL A 108 -7.49 16.09 -2.27
CA VAL A 108 -6.53 17.20 -2.10
C VAL A 108 -6.04 17.72 -3.44
N ALA A 109 -5.90 16.85 -4.43
CA ALA A 109 -5.39 17.22 -5.76
C ALA A 109 -6.37 18.08 -6.56
N GLU A 110 -7.66 18.03 -6.23
CA GLU A 110 -8.71 18.76 -6.94
C GLU A 110 -8.45 20.29 -6.93
N GLY A 111 -8.31 20.86 -8.11
CA GLY A 111 -8.07 22.31 -8.30
C GLY A 111 -6.63 22.78 -8.00
N LYS A 112 -5.66 21.89 -7.82
CA LYS A 112 -4.25 22.19 -7.55
C LYS A 112 -3.33 21.74 -8.68
N ASP A 113 -2.10 22.26 -8.69
CA ASP A 113 -1.05 21.84 -9.64
C ASP A 113 -0.36 20.55 -9.16
N VAL A 114 -1.16 19.51 -8.95
CA VAL A 114 -0.76 18.19 -8.43
C VAL A 114 -1.42 17.10 -9.24
N VAL A 115 -0.75 15.99 -9.45
CA VAL A 115 -1.32 14.83 -10.14
C VAL A 115 -0.99 13.55 -9.37
N LEU A 116 -2.01 12.70 -9.16
CA LEU A 116 -1.80 11.31 -8.72
C LEU A 116 -1.25 10.52 -9.92
N ASN A 117 0.08 10.34 -9.91
CA ASN A 117 0.82 9.80 -11.03
C ASN A 117 0.82 8.27 -11.05
N SER A 118 1.06 7.64 -9.89
CA SER A 118 1.02 6.19 -9.77
C SER A 118 0.50 5.73 -8.41
N TYR A 119 -0.07 4.53 -8.36
CA TYR A 119 -0.43 3.81 -7.15
C TYR A 119 -0.13 2.33 -7.31
N THR A 120 0.85 1.89 -6.53
CA THR A 120 1.50 0.59 -6.66
C THR A 120 1.29 -0.24 -5.40
N ALA A 121 1.05 -1.54 -5.56
CA ALA A 121 1.08 -2.51 -4.47
C ALA A 121 2.34 -3.36 -4.54
N VAL A 122 3.12 -3.36 -3.47
CA VAL A 122 4.24 -4.29 -3.29
C VAL A 122 3.73 -5.55 -2.60
N VAL A 123 3.97 -6.70 -3.21
CA VAL A 123 3.46 -7.99 -2.76
C VAL A 123 4.59 -8.96 -2.50
N ASP A 124 4.68 -9.53 -1.29
CA ASP A 124 5.57 -10.66 -1.01
C ASP A 124 5.05 -11.91 -1.71
N GLY A 125 5.70 -12.32 -2.80
CA GLY A 125 5.27 -13.45 -3.61
C GLY A 125 5.20 -14.77 -2.84
N LYS A 126 6.06 -14.95 -1.83
CA LYS A 126 6.09 -16.17 -0.98
C LYS A 126 4.89 -16.26 -0.04
N LYS A 127 4.26 -15.13 0.32
CA LYS A 127 3.21 -15.03 1.34
C LYS A 127 1.83 -14.65 0.77
N THR A 128 1.73 -14.37 -0.52
CA THR A 128 0.50 -13.91 -1.19
C THR A 128 -0.72 -14.74 -0.80
N LYS A 129 -0.67 -16.05 -0.99
CA LYS A 129 -1.78 -16.97 -0.70
C LYS A 129 -2.22 -16.95 0.78
N MET A 130 -1.24 -16.86 1.68
CA MET A 130 -1.49 -16.77 3.12
C MET A 130 -2.16 -15.45 3.48
N TYR A 131 -1.65 -14.33 2.95
CA TYR A 131 -2.20 -13.02 3.23
C TYR A 131 -3.61 -12.83 2.64
N MET A 132 -3.86 -13.29 1.41
CA MET A 132 -5.20 -13.30 0.83
C MET A 132 -6.21 -14.03 1.71
N LYS A 133 -5.82 -15.19 2.26
CA LYS A 133 -6.69 -16.01 3.10
C LYS A 133 -6.96 -15.39 4.47
N ASN A 134 -5.94 -14.86 5.12
CA ASN A 134 -6.01 -14.47 6.52
C ASN A 134 -6.31 -12.97 6.72
N PHE A 135 -5.94 -12.13 5.74
CA PHE A 135 -6.02 -10.68 5.81
C PHE A 135 -6.63 -10.07 4.53
N GLY A 136 -7.56 -10.80 3.90
CA GLY A 136 -8.11 -10.46 2.59
C GLY A 136 -8.73 -9.06 2.52
N GLU A 137 -9.34 -8.55 3.59
CA GLU A 137 -9.94 -7.23 3.59
C GLU A 137 -8.93 -6.12 3.25
N PHE A 138 -7.71 -6.21 3.78
CA PHE A 138 -6.66 -5.21 3.56
C PHE A 138 -5.78 -5.57 2.37
N PHE A 139 -5.29 -6.81 2.35
CA PHE A 139 -4.39 -7.29 1.30
C PHE A 139 -5.05 -7.27 -0.08
N ASN A 140 -6.28 -7.81 -0.19
CA ASN A 140 -6.97 -7.84 -1.48
C ASN A 140 -7.31 -6.42 -1.95
N ASN A 141 -7.71 -5.51 -1.04
CA ASN A 141 -7.94 -4.12 -1.40
C ASN A 141 -6.68 -3.46 -1.99
N GLN A 142 -5.50 -3.72 -1.41
CA GLN A 142 -4.24 -3.19 -1.95
C GLN A 142 -3.98 -3.72 -3.36
N VAL A 143 -4.27 -4.99 -3.63
CA VAL A 143 -4.13 -5.62 -4.95
C VAL A 143 -5.16 -5.09 -5.93
N GLU A 144 -6.44 -5.05 -5.54
CA GLU A 144 -7.57 -4.67 -6.39
C GLU A 144 -7.49 -3.23 -6.90
N TYR A 145 -6.97 -2.33 -6.07
CA TYR A 145 -6.90 -0.90 -6.39
C TYR A 145 -5.56 -0.46 -6.99
N ALA A 146 -4.57 -1.35 -7.09
CA ALA A 146 -3.27 -0.99 -7.67
C ALA A 146 -3.32 -0.91 -9.20
N LYS A 147 -2.65 0.08 -9.80
CA LYS A 147 -2.34 0.09 -11.23
C LYS A 147 -1.14 -0.79 -11.57
N THR A 148 -0.19 -0.87 -10.65
CA THR A 148 1.01 -1.69 -10.80
C THR A 148 1.18 -2.56 -9.56
N ILE A 149 1.46 -3.83 -9.74
CA ILE A 149 1.76 -4.77 -8.67
C ILE A 149 3.20 -5.25 -8.86
N ILE A 150 4.02 -5.03 -7.85
CA ILE A 150 5.44 -5.41 -7.87
C ILE A 150 5.66 -6.57 -6.92
N ILE A 151 6.03 -7.74 -7.47
CA ILE A 151 6.27 -8.93 -6.67
C ILE A 151 7.69 -8.86 -6.09
N SER A 152 7.79 -8.80 -4.78
CA SER A 152 9.06 -8.90 -4.06
C SER A 152 9.43 -10.36 -3.81
N ARG A 153 10.72 -10.62 -3.58
CA ARG A 153 11.28 -11.97 -3.28
C ARG A 153 11.02 -13.00 -4.38
N SER A 154 10.79 -12.56 -5.61
CA SER A 154 10.61 -13.43 -6.77
C SER A 154 11.87 -14.27 -7.04
N GLN A 155 13.06 -13.77 -6.73
CA GLN A 155 14.32 -14.52 -6.82
C GLN A 155 14.35 -15.79 -5.96
N ASP A 156 13.57 -15.82 -4.88
CA ASP A 156 13.50 -16.96 -3.95
C ASP A 156 12.38 -17.95 -4.30
N MET A 157 11.71 -17.75 -5.43
CA MET A 157 10.57 -18.56 -5.87
C MET A 157 10.96 -19.47 -7.03
N THR A 158 10.35 -20.64 -7.09
CA THR A 158 10.37 -21.44 -8.32
C THR A 158 9.41 -20.83 -9.33
N GLU A 159 9.63 -21.10 -10.62
CA GLU A 159 8.79 -20.61 -11.72
C GLU A 159 7.29 -20.99 -11.51
N ASP A 160 7.03 -22.24 -11.10
CA ASP A 160 5.66 -22.71 -10.83
C ASP A 160 4.98 -21.89 -9.71
N LYS A 161 5.70 -21.59 -8.60
CA LYS A 161 5.17 -20.78 -7.49
C LYS A 161 4.97 -19.33 -7.90
N LEU A 162 5.86 -18.78 -8.71
CA LEU A 162 5.70 -17.42 -9.24
C LEU A 162 4.47 -17.35 -10.14
N ASN A 163 4.28 -18.34 -11.01
CA ASN A 163 3.10 -18.42 -11.89
C ASN A 163 1.80 -18.59 -11.07
N GLU A 164 1.79 -19.42 -10.00
CA GLU A 164 0.65 -19.51 -9.08
C GLU A 164 0.35 -18.16 -8.43
N CYS A 165 1.39 -17.44 -7.98
CA CYS A 165 1.24 -16.11 -7.40
C CYS A 165 0.64 -15.10 -8.40
N VAL A 166 1.16 -15.06 -9.62
CA VAL A 166 0.66 -14.20 -10.71
C VAL A 166 -0.81 -14.51 -11.00
N HIS A 167 -1.18 -15.78 -11.04
CA HIS A 167 -2.57 -16.20 -11.29
C HIS A 167 -3.51 -15.69 -10.19
N LEU A 168 -3.14 -15.91 -8.91
CA LEU A 168 -3.92 -15.42 -7.77
C LEU A 168 -4.09 -13.90 -7.78
N LEU A 169 -3.04 -13.15 -8.12
CA LEU A 169 -3.11 -11.69 -8.20
C LEU A 169 -4.02 -11.23 -9.33
N LYS A 170 -3.95 -11.88 -10.48
CA LYS A 170 -4.80 -11.58 -11.64
C LYS A 170 -6.27 -11.93 -11.44
N GLU A 171 -6.60 -12.90 -10.60
CA GLU A 171 -7.99 -13.18 -10.21
C GLU A 171 -8.63 -11.99 -9.47
N HIS A 172 -7.82 -11.18 -8.78
CA HIS A 172 -8.27 -9.98 -8.07
C HIS A 172 -8.13 -8.70 -8.90
N ASN A 173 -7.10 -8.63 -9.76
CA ASN A 173 -6.84 -7.45 -10.59
C ASN A 173 -6.13 -7.86 -11.89
N ASP A 174 -6.91 -8.06 -12.93
CA ASP A 174 -6.44 -8.46 -14.27
C ASP A 174 -5.89 -7.28 -15.10
N LYS A 175 -6.13 -6.05 -14.65
CA LYS A 175 -5.70 -4.82 -15.33
C LYS A 175 -4.35 -4.29 -14.86
N ALA A 176 -3.90 -4.70 -13.68
CA ALA A 176 -2.64 -4.21 -13.13
C ALA A 176 -1.44 -4.71 -13.94
N VAL A 177 -0.49 -3.82 -14.17
CA VAL A 177 0.83 -4.21 -14.67
C VAL A 177 1.56 -4.99 -13.58
N LEU A 178 2.03 -6.20 -13.90
CA LEU A 178 2.75 -7.07 -12.97
C LEU A 178 4.25 -7.02 -13.23
N ILE A 179 5.04 -6.67 -12.22
CA ILE A 179 6.50 -6.78 -12.26
C ILE A 179 6.91 -8.01 -11.47
N THR A 180 7.38 -9.03 -12.18
CA THR A 180 7.78 -10.33 -11.64
C THR A 180 9.29 -10.52 -11.60
N THR A 181 10.03 -9.70 -12.33
CA THR A 181 11.49 -9.74 -12.39
C THR A 181 12.10 -9.43 -11.03
N PRO A 182 13.09 -10.21 -10.55
CA PRO A 182 13.82 -9.88 -9.34
C PRO A 182 14.39 -8.46 -9.37
N TRP A 183 14.32 -7.78 -8.24
CA TRP A 183 14.69 -6.34 -8.19
C TRP A 183 16.18 -6.08 -8.48
N ASP A 184 17.04 -7.08 -8.27
CA ASP A 184 18.47 -6.99 -8.59
C ASP A 184 18.73 -7.12 -10.11
N ASP A 185 17.77 -7.69 -10.86
CA ASP A 185 17.86 -7.90 -12.31
C ASP A 185 17.16 -6.81 -13.13
N ILE A 186 16.54 -5.81 -12.47
CA ILE A 186 15.81 -4.71 -13.12
C ILE A 186 16.26 -3.35 -12.58
N ASP A 187 16.50 -2.40 -13.49
CA ASP A 187 16.84 -1.02 -13.16
C ASP A 187 15.62 -0.30 -12.54
N GLY A 188 15.84 0.51 -11.51
CA GLY A 188 14.78 1.30 -10.85
C GLY A 188 14.06 2.25 -11.81
N LYS A 189 14.73 2.74 -12.87
CA LYS A 189 14.07 3.55 -13.91
C LYS A 189 13.05 2.75 -14.70
N LYS A 190 13.31 1.46 -14.98
CA LYS A 190 12.35 0.59 -15.65
C LYS A 190 11.15 0.27 -14.77
N ILE A 191 11.39 0.12 -13.45
CA ILE A 191 10.30 -0.03 -12.49
C ILE A 191 9.45 1.25 -12.48
N LEU A 192 10.07 2.43 -12.42
CA LEU A 192 9.36 3.70 -12.44
C LEU A 192 8.57 3.90 -13.74
N GLU A 193 9.16 3.56 -14.88
CA GLU A 193 8.49 3.61 -16.19
C GLU A 193 7.21 2.77 -16.18
N ALA A 194 7.27 1.53 -15.68
CA ALA A 194 6.09 0.66 -15.56
C ALA A 194 5.04 1.23 -14.58
N MET A 195 5.46 1.88 -13.49
CA MET A 195 4.55 2.52 -12.54
C MET A 195 3.85 3.74 -13.13
N GLU A 196 4.57 4.58 -13.87
CA GLU A 196 4.04 5.80 -14.47
C GLU A 196 3.19 5.54 -15.73
N ASN A 197 3.63 4.60 -16.59
CA ASN A 197 3.03 4.31 -17.89
C ASN A 197 2.00 3.19 -17.86
N SER A 198 1.58 2.73 -16.67
CA SER A 198 0.54 1.69 -16.56
C SER A 198 -0.77 2.06 -17.28
N ALA A 199 -1.05 3.36 -17.43
CA ALA A 199 -2.20 3.84 -18.21
C ALA A 199 -1.91 3.97 -19.71
N SER A 200 -0.65 4.13 -20.12
CA SER A 200 -0.29 4.27 -21.55
C SER A 200 -0.17 2.92 -22.25
N LEU A 201 0.18 1.84 -21.53
CA LEU A 201 0.14 0.48 -22.09
C LEU A 201 -1.28 0.05 -22.47
N GLU A 202 -2.31 0.44 -21.70
CA GLU A 202 -3.70 0.21 -22.08
C GLU A 202 -4.07 0.99 -23.37
N LEU A 203 -3.60 2.23 -23.50
CA LEU A 203 -3.83 3.05 -24.68
C LEU A 203 -3.06 2.53 -25.89
N GLU A 204 -1.81 2.11 -25.73
CA GLU A 204 -1.02 1.51 -26.81
C GLU A 204 -1.64 0.20 -27.31
N ILE A 205 -2.14 -0.65 -26.41
CA ILE A 205 -2.84 -1.89 -26.76
C ILE A 205 -4.17 -1.60 -27.47
N MET A 206 -4.93 -0.59 -27.04
CA MET A 206 -6.17 -0.18 -27.68
C MET A 206 -5.89 0.42 -29.07
N GLU A 207 -4.87 1.24 -29.23
CA GLU A 207 -4.46 1.80 -30.53
C GLU A 207 -3.97 0.72 -31.50
N GLU A 208 -3.23 -0.29 -31.04
CA GLU A 208 -2.83 -1.44 -31.87
C GLU A 208 -4.05 -2.26 -32.33
N HIS A 209 -5.11 -2.39 -31.52
CA HIS A 209 -6.33 -3.08 -31.91
C HIS A 209 -7.19 -2.28 -32.91
N GLU A 210 -7.19 -0.97 -32.87
CA GLU A 210 -7.92 -0.13 -33.83
C GLU A 210 -7.25 -0.12 -35.22
N HIS A 211 -5.92 -0.29 -35.31
CA HIS A 211 -5.21 -0.33 -36.57
C HIS A 211 -5.35 -1.65 -37.36
N HIS A 212 -5.89 -2.72 -36.78
CA HIS A 212 -6.07 -4.01 -37.45
C HIS A 212 -7.43 -4.20 -38.15
N HIS A 213 -8.37 -3.23 -38.05
CA HIS A 213 -9.68 -3.36 -38.68
C HIS A 213 -9.94 -2.51 -39.92
N HIS A 214 -8.91 -2.00 -40.57
CA HIS A 214 -9.03 -1.37 -41.89
C HIS A 214 -8.33 -2.17 -42.97
N HIS A 215 -8.92 -3.30 -43.39
CA HIS A 215 -8.74 -3.84 -44.75
C HIS A 215 -10.00 -4.57 -45.21
N ASP A 216 -10.58 -3.98 -46.26
CA ASP A 216 -11.40 -4.57 -47.31
C ASP A 216 -12.71 -5.30 -46.90
N GLY A 217 -13.80 -4.58 -46.97
CA GLY A 217 -15.14 -5.14 -47.00
C GLY A 217 -16.14 -4.17 -47.64
N GLU A 218 -16.53 -4.47 -48.86
CA GLU A 218 -17.40 -3.70 -49.75
C GLU A 218 -18.72 -3.29 -49.03
N CYS A 219 -19.10 -2.02 -49.22
CA CYS A 219 -20.37 -1.44 -48.75
C CYS A 219 -21.56 -2.11 -49.44
N CYS A 220 -22.36 -2.84 -48.70
CA CYS A 220 -23.73 -3.15 -49.10
C CYS A 220 -24.67 -2.04 -48.62
N HIS A 221 -25.14 -1.25 -49.57
CA HIS A 221 -26.27 -0.32 -49.37
C HIS A 221 -27.54 -1.12 -49.03
N HIS A 222 -28.11 -0.93 -47.85
CA HIS A 222 -29.49 -1.22 -47.58
C HIS A 222 -30.22 0.11 -47.30
N GLU A 223 -31.06 0.47 -48.26
CA GLU A 223 -32.09 1.53 -48.11
C GLU A 223 -33.12 1.03 -47.10
N HIS A 224 -33.35 1.74 -46.02
CA HIS A 224 -34.54 1.59 -45.18
C HIS A 224 -35.44 2.82 -45.29
N ASP A 225 -36.58 2.60 -45.92
CA ASP A 225 -37.71 3.53 -46.01
C ASP A 225 -38.22 3.93 -44.62
N HIS A 226 -38.29 5.22 -44.36
CA HIS A 226 -38.94 5.79 -43.19
C HIS A 226 -40.42 5.98 -43.48
N HIS A 227 -41.29 5.21 -42.86
CA HIS A 227 -42.70 5.49 -42.76
C HIS A 227 -42.95 6.45 -41.59
N HIS A 228 -43.41 7.66 -41.93
CA HIS A 228 -43.99 8.61 -41.00
C HIS A 228 -45.40 8.14 -40.62
N HIS A 229 -45.71 8.03 -39.34
CA HIS A 229 -47.06 8.00 -38.80
C HIS A 229 -47.27 9.22 -37.93
N ASP A 230 -48.15 10.11 -38.43
CA ASP A 230 -48.78 11.19 -37.68
C ASP A 230 -49.77 10.58 -36.67
N GLY A 231 -49.69 10.99 -35.42
CA GLY A 231 -50.60 10.53 -34.36
C GLY A 231 -50.65 11.53 -33.22
N GLU A 232 -51.80 12.15 -33.06
CA GLU A 232 -52.18 13.29 -32.25
C GLU A 232 -51.92 13.16 -30.74
N CYS A 233 -51.66 14.32 -30.14
CA CYS A 233 -51.50 14.57 -28.71
C CYS A 233 -52.82 14.37 -27.95
N CYS A 234 -52.79 13.63 -26.86
CA CYS A 234 -53.79 13.72 -25.80
C CYS A 234 -53.15 14.23 -24.51
N HIS A 235 -53.54 15.47 -24.15
CA HIS A 235 -53.34 16.02 -22.82
C HIS A 235 -54.17 15.25 -21.80
N HIS A 236 -53.55 14.75 -20.73
CA HIS A 236 -54.22 14.47 -19.48
C HIS A 236 -53.44 15.09 -18.34
N ASP A 237 -54.02 16.15 -17.78
CA ASP A 237 -53.71 16.70 -16.47
C ASP A 237 -54.10 15.67 -15.41
N HIS A 238 -53.17 15.28 -14.58
CA HIS A 238 -53.43 14.65 -13.29
C HIS A 238 -52.63 15.35 -12.21
N GLU A 239 -53.32 16.17 -11.44
CA GLU A 239 -52.94 16.61 -10.13
C GLU A 239 -52.78 15.38 -9.23
N HIS A 240 -51.61 15.13 -8.63
CA HIS A 240 -51.44 14.21 -7.54
C HIS A 240 -50.83 14.93 -6.34
N GLU A 241 -51.65 14.95 -5.29
CA GLU A 241 -51.33 15.42 -3.97
C GLU A 241 -50.14 14.63 -3.38
N HIS A 242 -49.22 15.37 -2.74
CA HIS A 242 -48.09 14.82 -2.01
C HIS A 242 -48.59 14.22 -0.68
N HIS A 243 -48.70 12.91 -0.61
CA HIS A 243 -48.71 12.19 0.65
C HIS A 243 -47.28 11.86 1.08
N HIS A 244 -46.87 12.48 2.15
CA HIS A 244 -45.68 12.07 2.90
C HIS A 244 -45.97 10.70 3.52
N HIS A 245 -45.36 9.67 3.02
CA HIS A 245 -45.20 8.41 3.73
C HIS A 245 -43.76 8.33 4.27
N ASP A 246 -43.67 8.39 5.58
CA ASP A 246 -42.51 7.93 6.33
C ASP A 246 -42.33 6.43 6.01
N GLY A 247 -41.43 6.14 5.08
CA GLY A 247 -41.02 4.79 4.69
C GLY A 247 -39.57 4.57 5.07
N GLU A 248 -39.39 3.85 6.17
CA GLU A 248 -38.08 3.31 6.57
C GLU A 248 -37.50 2.54 5.39
N CYS A 249 -36.41 3.07 4.82
CA CYS A 249 -35.58 2.35 3.85
C CYS A 249 -34.83 1.22 4.57
N CYS A 250 -35.39 0.02 4.52
CA CYS A 250 -34.72 -1.22 4.90
C CYS A 250 -33.67 -1.63 3.86
N CYS A 251 -32.60 -0.87 3.73
CA CYS A 251 -31.37 -1.31 3.07
C CYS A 251 -30.23 -1.27 4.09
N GLY A 252 -30.45 -1.93 5.22
CA GLY A 252 -29.40 -2.26 6.17
C GLY A 252 -28.58 -3.42 5.63
N HIS A 253 -27.72 -3.18 4.66
CA HIS A 253 -26.50 -3.96 4.52
C HIS A 253 -25.45 -3.23 5.34
N ASP A 254 -25.46 -3.55 6.63
CA ASP A 254 -24.36 -3.28 7.54
C ASP A 254 -23.17 -4.14 7.09
N HIS A 255 -22.45 -3.65 6.09
CA HIS A 255 -21.09 -4.10 5.86
C HIS A 255 -20.27 -3.45 6.97
N GLY A 256 -20.13 -4.18 8.07
CA GLY A 256 -19.20 -3.81 9.13
C GLY A 256 -17.83 -3.57 8.52
N HIS A 257 -17.50 -2.32 8.25
CA HIS A 257 -16.15 -1.90 7.89
C HIS A 257 -15.34 -2.01 9.18
N HIS A 258 -14.66 -3.16 9.35
CA HIS A 258 -13.65 -3.26 10.39
C HIS A 258 -12.54 -2.27 10.04
N HIS A 259 -12.30 -1.31 10.92
CA HIS A 259 -11.14 -0.44 10.81
C HIS A 259 -9.87 -1.26 11.06
N ALA A 260 -8.74 -0.91 10.42
CA ALA A 260 -7.49 -1.61 10.62
C ALA A 260 -7.11 -1.68 12.10
N ASP A 261 -7.37 -0.61 12.85
CA ASP A 261 -7.13 -0.51 14.29
C ASP A 261 -8.03 -1.43 15.14
N GLU A 262 -9.14 -1.94 14.60
CA GLU A 262 -10.00 -2.92 15.28
C GLU A 262 -9.52 -4.36 15.10
N VAL A 263 -8.74 -4.61 14.02
CA VAL A 263 -8.25 -5.95 13.66
C VAL A 263 -6.79 -6.12 14.07
N PHE A 264 -5.98 -5.06 13.91
CA PHE A 264 -4.55 -5.09 14.20
C PHE A 264 -4.24 -4.18 15.37
N THR A 265 -3.37 -4.67 16.25
CA THR A 265 -2.81 -3.90 17.36
C THR A 265 -1.31 -3.75 17.18
N SER A 266 -0.78 -2.63 17.61
CA SER A 266 0.65 -2.43 17.74
C SER A 266 1.03 -2.29 19.21
N TRP A 267 2.11 -2.92 19.57
CA TRP A 267 2.77 -2.78 20.86
C TRP A 267 4.15 -2.16 20.60
N GLY A 268 4.45 -1.07 21.29
CA GLY A 268 5.72 -0.38 21.15
C GLY A 268 6.28 0.03 22.49
N GLU A 269 7.57 -0.26 22.76
CA GLU A 269 8.22 0.06 24.01
C GLU A 269 9.64 0.61 23.83
N GLN A 270 10.01 1.47 24.78
CA GLN A 270 11.38 1.96 24.91
C GLN A 270 12.07 1.21 26.06
N THR A 271 13.33 0.84 25.83
CA THR A 271 14.09 0.06 26.83
C THR A 271 15.54 0.52 26.96
N ALA A 272 16.06 0.46 28.19
CA ALA A 272 17.49 0.56 28.47
C ALA A 272 18.16 -0.81 28.58
N HIS A 273 17.40 -1.92 28.41
CA HIS A 273 17.94 -3.27 28.44
C HIS A 273 18.96 -3.48 27.34
N LYS A 274 20.03 -4.20 27.64
CA LYS A 274 21.11 -4.52 26.70
C LYS A 274 21.03 -5.99 26.35
N PHE A 275 20.80 -6.27 25.10
CA PHE A 275 20.66 -7.63 24.59
C PHE A 275 22.02 -8.23 24.21
N THR A 276 22.21 -9.51 24.43
CA THR A 276 23.17 -10.28 23.64
C THR A 276 22.52 -10.60 22.28
N GLU A 277 23.34 -10.81 21.24
CA GLU A 277 22.81 -11.18 19.92
C GLU A 277 22.08 -12.51 19.98
N GLU A 278 22.58 -13.45 20.80
CA GLU A 278 21.98 -14.76 21.03
C GLU A 278 20.61 -14.66 21.73
N GLU A 279 20.51 -13.82 22.77
CA GLU A 279 19.24 -13.56 23.47
C GLU A 279 18.20 -12.97 22.50
N LEU A 280 18.56 -11.91 21.79
CA LEU A 280 17.68 -11.28 20.82
C LEU A 280 17.18 -12.27 19.76
N LYS A 281 18.08 -13.08 19.18
CA LYS A 281 17.70 -14.11 18.21
C LYS A 281 16.76 -15.16 18.81
N ALA A 282 17.00 -15.60 20.04
CA ALA A 282 16.13 -16.56 20.71
C ALA A 282 14.73 -16.01 20.98
N ASP A 283 14.60 -14.70 21.22
CA ASP A 283 13.32 -14.05 21.39
C ASP A 283 12.60 -13.85 20.05
N LEU A 284 13.33 -13.50 19.00
CA LEU A 284 12.80 -13.41 17.64
C LEU A 284 12.37 -14.78 17.08
N ASP A 285 13.06 -15.86 17.41
CA ASP A 285 12.65 -17.23 17.07
C ASP A 285 11.27 -17.58 17.66
N LYS A 286 11.01 -17.16 18.91
CA LYS A 286 9.71 -17.38 19.55
C LYS A 286 8.60 -16.54 18.91
N LEU A 287 8.91 -15.30 18.49
CA LEU A 287 7.96 -14.42 17.83
C LEU A 287 7.63 -14.87 16.41
N SER A 288 8.64 -15.36 15.66
CA SER A 288 8.47 -15.74 14.25
C SER A 288 7.75 -17.07 14.06
N SER A 289 7.54 -17.83 15.15
CA SER A 289 6.86 -19.12 15.12
C SER A 289 5.40 -18.97 14.70
N GLU A 290 4.90 -19.89 13.86
CA GLU A 290 3.48 -19.93 13.46
C GLU A 290 2.55 -20.12 14.68
N ASP A 291 3.02 -20.80 15.73
CA ASP A 291 2.30 -21.02 16.99
C ASP A 291 2.80 -20.10 18.10
N SER A 292 3.13 -18.86 17.77
CA SER A 292 3.64 -17.89 18.76
C SER A 292 2.65 -17.71 19.92
N PRO A 293 3.09 -17.86 21.18
CA PRO A 293 2.19 -17.65 22.33
C PRO A 293 1.85 -16.18 22.57
N TYR A 294 2.49 -15.26 21.84
CA TYR A 294 2.35 -13.81 21.98
C TYR A 294 1.28 -13.20 21.06
N GLY A 295 0.51 -14.03 20.36
CA GLY A 295 -0.49 -13.61 19.38
C GLY A 295 -0.09 -13.94 17.95
N VAL A 296 -0.88 -13.52 16.99
CA VAL A 296 -0.54 -13.67 15.56
C VAL A 296 0.35 -12.50 15.17
N ILE A 297 1.65 -12.72 15.17
CA ILE A 297 2.63 -11.69 14.85
C ILE A 297 2.68 -11.49 13.33
N LEU A 298 2.55 -10.25 12.90
CA LEU A 298 2.65 -9.87 11.49
C LEU A 298 3.99 -9.23 11.16
N ARG A 299 4.49 -8.42 12.09
CA ARG A 299 5.78 -7.74 11.97
C ARG A 299 6.34 -7.42 13.35
N ALA A 300 7.65 -7.48 13.49
CA ALA A 300 8.33 -6.82 14.60
C ALA A 300 9.58 -6.11 14.07
N LYS A 301 9.87 -4.95 14.63
CA LYS A 301 11.07 -4.18 14.36
C LYS A 301 11.67 -3.68 15.66
N GLY A 302 12.95 -3.47 15.68
CA GLY A 302 13.59 -2.81 16.81
C GLY A 302 15.02 -2.37 16.54
N ILE A 303 15.42 -1.42 17.36
CA ILE A 303 16.77 -0.91 17.48
C ILE A 303 17.13 -1.01 18.96
N VAL A 304 18.04 -1.89 19.31
CA VAL A 304 18.39 -2.16 20.71
C VAL A 304 19.91 -2.09 20.95
N ASN A 305 20.28 -1.66 22.14
CA ASN A 305 21.69 -1.67 22.53
C ASN A 305 22.14 -3.10 22.89
N SER A 306 23.33 -3.48 22.44
CA SER A 306 23.90 -4.77 22.84
C SER A 306 24.80 -4.64 24.06
N THR A 307 25.05 -5.77 24.73
CA THR A 307 25.98 -5.87 25.83
C THR A 307 27.44 -5.58 25.43
N THR A 308 27.74 -5.61 24.12
CA THR A 308 29.04 -5.23 23.55
C THR A 308 29.17 -3.74 23.26
N GLY A 309 28.09 -2.96 23.44
CA GLY A 309 28.01 -1.52 23.13
C GLY A 309 27.73 -1.21 21.66
N GLU A 310 27.53 -2.22 20.82
CA GLU A 310 27.05 -2.08 19.46
C GLU A 310 25.51 -1.95 19.46
N TRP A 311 24.95 -1.42 18.39
CA TRP A 311 23.50 -1.34 18.21
C TRP A 311 23.07 -2.42 17.23
N LEU A 312 22.03 -3.18 17.63
CA LEU A 312 21.41 -4.23 16.83
C LEU A 312 20.07 -3.72 16.29
N HIS A 313 19.92 -3.81 15.00
CA HIS A 313 18.66 -3.52 14.31
C HIS A 313 18.07 -4.84 13.85
N PHE A 314 16.79 -5.05 14.08
CA PHE A 314 16.11 -6.23 13.60
C PHE A 314 14.82 -5.92 12.87
N ASP A 315 14.49 -6.77 11.92
CA ASP A 315 13.23 -6.83 11.20
C ASP A 315 12.74 -8.26 11.20
N LEU A 316 11.47 -8.48 11.55
CA LEU A 316 10.85 -9.79 11.61
C LEU A 316 9.50 -9.75 10.88
N VAL A 317 9.24 -10.80 10.09
CA VAL A 317 7.94 -11.18 9.53
C VAL A 317 7.71 -12.67 9.82
N PRO A 318 6.49 -13.20 9.76
CA PRO A 318 6.21 -14.60 10.05
C PRO A 318 7.17 -15.56 9.35
N GLY A 319 7.85 -16.38 10.13
CA GLY A 319 8.77 -17.41 9.66
C GLY A 319 10.19 -16.95 9.29
N GLU A 320 10.49 -15.64 9.37
CA GLU A 320 11.84 -15.12 9.09
C GLU A 320 12.17 -13.83 9.81
N TYR A 321 13.43 -13.64 10.14
CA TYR A 321 13.93 -12.37 10.68
C TYR A 321 15.38 -12.12 10.26
N GLU A 322 15.78 -10.85 10.34
CA GLU A 322 17.17 -10.42 10.16
C GLU A 322 17.61 -9.63 11.39
N VAL A 323 18.84 -9.87 11.83
CA VAL A 323 19.52 -9.03 12.84
C VAL A 323 20.81 -8.52 12.22
N ARG A 324 20.99 -7.19 12.22
CA ARG A 324 22.17 -6.53 11.66
C ARG A 324 22.70 -5.44 12.60
N LYS A 325 23.98 -5.13 12.50
CA LYS A 325 24.56 -3.97 13.18
C LYS A 325 24.15 -2.70 12.48
N GLY A 326 23.82 -1.68 13.25
CA GLY A 326 23.35 -0.39 12.73
C GLY A 326 23.83 0.80 13.53
N ALA A 327 23.36 1.98 13.17
CA ALA A 327 23.65 3.21 13.86
C ALA A 327 23.09 3.22 15.29
N ALA A 328 23.74 3.95 16.19
CA ALA A 328 23.25 4.13 17.55
C ALA A 328 21.96 4.97 17.56
N ASP A 329 21.02 4.61 18.41
CA ASP A 329 19.86 5.40 18.73
C ASP A 329 19.94 5.94 20.17
N TYR A 330 19.10 6.92 20.51
CA TYR A 330 19.07 7.55 21.83
C TYR A 330 18.57 6.61 22.95
N THR A 331 17.80 5.57 22.60
CA THR A 331 17.31 4.50 23.50
C THR A 331 17.00 3.25 22.69
N GLY A 332 16.91 2.09 23.36
CA GLY A 332 16.38 0.89 22.73
C GLY A 332 14.89 1.06 22.45
N ARG A 333 14.44 0.63 21.27
CA ARG A 333 13.05 0.70 20.82
C ARG A 333 12.63 -0.61 20.19
N LEU A 334 11.44 -1.06 20.56
CA LEU A 334 10.82 -2.30 20.10
C LEU A 334 9.41 -1.98 19.62
N CYS A 335 9.01 -2.60 18.53
CA CYS A 335 7.65 -2.50 17.99
C CYS A 335 7.21 -3.87 17.47
N VAL A 336 6.02 -4.32 17.89
CA VAL A 336 5.39 -5.56 17.43
C VAL A 336 3.99 -5.25 16.93
N ILE A 337 3.66 -5.71 15.74
CA ILE A 337 2.35 -5.53 15.10
C ILE A 337 1.73 -6.91 14.88
N GLY A 338 0.46 -7.04 15.27
CA GLY A 338 -0.24 -8.32 15.12
C GLY A 338 -1.69 -8.27 15.54
N THR A 339 -2.29 -9.45 15.72
CA THR A 339 -3.65 -9.58 16.27
C THR A 339 -3.61 -10.39 17.57
N ASN A 340 -4.46 -10.00 18.53
CA ASN A 340 -4.52 -10.65 19.84
C ASN A 340 -3.15 -10.69 20.56
N LEU A 341 -2.42 -9.58 20.54
CA LEU A 341 -1.10 -9.50 21.18
C LEU A 341 -1.20 -9.69 22.69
N ASP A 342 -0.34 -10.54 23.24
CA ASP A 342 -0.10 -10.67 24.68
C ASP A 342 0.99 -9.67 25.10
N GLU A 343 0.59 -8.44 25.37
CA GLU A 343 1.52 -7.35 25.75
C GLU A 343 2.34 -7.67 27.00
N GLU A 344 1.71 -8.29 28.03
CA GLU A 344 2.44 -8.73 29.21
C GLU A 344 3.46 -9.83 28.91
N GLY A 345 3.12 -10.70 27.99
CA GLY A 345 4.02 -11.71 27.45
C GLY A 345 5.19 -11.11 26.71
N LEU A 346 4.95 -10.08 25.88
CA LEU A 346 5.99 -9.37 25.13
C LEU A 346 6.96 -8.62 26.06
N VAL A 347 6.46 -7.95 27.09
CA VAL A 347 7.29 -7.31 28.13
C VAL A 347 8.22 -8.34 28.79
N LYS A 348 7.70 -9.51 29.16
CA LYS A 348 8.49 -10.60 29.75
C LYS A 348 9.48 -11.21 28.77
N LEU A 349 9.08 -11.37 27.47
CA LEU A 349 9.92 -11.91 26.44
C LEU A 349 11.19 -11.08 26.27
N PHE A 350 11.04 -9.77 26.12
CA PHE A 350 12.13 -8.83 25.90
C PHE A 350 12.79 -8.35 27.21
N ASN A 351 12.37 -8.85 28.36
CA ASN A 351 12.92 -8.53 29.67
C ASN A 351 12.97 -7.01 29.96
N ILE A 352 11.84 -6.30 29.72
CA ILE A 352 11.69 -4.85 29.85
C ILE A 352 10.55 -4.47 30.76
#